data_c3f85e1803f91f0bec24defdb0df1cc8
#
_entry.id   c3f85e1803f91f0bec24defdb0df1cc8
#
_cell.length_a   1.000
_cell.length_b   1.000
_cell.length_c   1.000
_cell.angle_alpha   90.00
_cell.angle_beta   90.00
_cell.angle_gamma   90.00
#
_symmetry.space_group_name_H-M   'P 1'
#
loop_
_entity.id
_entity.type
_entity.pdbx_description
1 polymer ?
#
loop_
_entity_poly.entity_id
_entity_poly.type
_entity_poly.pdbx_seq_one_letter_code
_entity_poly.pdbx_strand_id
1 'polypeptide(L)'
;MNLRLTILLLSLLISTAAHAKCNVIYNIGDNLSKMEAKFGPPPPYRYPGMSMYPFFAKDICPGKGLDEGIMIEYRFVNDILVAINFVALNDENNNISKKLTLMKYTKSVYGDFDTTENPNSFTGYHIFEKSNDFVVYQRFLGDENKIDEELYLSTKKHDQILAEHINNFELGKIEEELDKPQ
;
A
#
# COMPACT_ATOMS: atom_id res chain seq x y z
N MET A 1 38.84 -34.81 16.82
CA MET A 1 37.66 -33.97 16.93
C MET A 1 37.23 -33.61 15.50
N ASN A 2 36.15 -34.19 15.06
CA ASN A 2 35.88 -34.38 13.64
C ASN A 2 35.50 -33.09 12.91
N LEU A 3 36.30 -32.68 11.94
CA LEU A 3 36.08 -31.53 11.02
C LEU A 3 34.68 -31.52 10.36
N ARG A 4 34.10 -32.71 10.17
CA ARG A 4 32.74 -32.87 9.61
C ARG A 4 31.62 -32.36 10.52
N LEU A 5 31.81 -32.37 11.85
CA LEU A 5 30.81 -31.88 12.80
C LEU A 5 30.79 -30.36 12.88
N THR A 6 31.92 -29.72 12.64
CA THR A 6 32.05 -28.24 12.66
C THR A 6 31.42 -27.60 11.44
N ILE A 7 31.43 -28.27 10.28
CA ILE A 7 30.79 -27.76 9.04
C ILE A 7 29.27 -27.86 9.13
N LEU A 8 28.75 -28.89 9.81
CA LEU A 8 27.30 -29.04 10.00
C LEU A 8 26.70 -27.99 10.97
N LEU A 9 27.47 -27.51 11.92
CA LEU A 9 27.06 -26.46 12.86
C LEU A 9 27.13 -25.06 12.24
N LEU A 10 27.98 -24.84 11.23
CA LEU A 10 28.09 -23.54 10.56
C LEU A 10 27.01 -23.32 9.52
N SER A 11 26.41 -24.38 8.98
CA SER A 11 25.30 -24.28 8.00
C SER A 11 23.94 -23.95 8.63
N LEU A 12 23.82 -24.07 9.96
CA LEU A 12 22.57 -23.75 10.69
C LEU A 12 22.44 -22.27 11.09
N LEU A 13 23.45 -21.44 10.79
CA LEU A 13 23.44 -20.02 11.13
C LEU A 13 23.10 -19.10 9.96
N ILE A 14 22.74 -19.63 8.80
CA ILE A 14 22.10 -18.84 7.76
C ILE A 14 20.61 -18.74 8.11
N SER A 15 20.32 -18.00 9.17
CA SER A 15 18.97 -17.48 9.37
C SER A 15 18.70 -16.54 8.21
N THR A 16 17.99 -17.03 7.19
CA THR A 16 17.28 -16.15 6.25
C THR A 16 16.43 -15.25 7.12
N ALA A 17 16.80 -14.00 7.21
CA ALA A 17 15.91 -12.97 7.75
C ALA A 17 14.67 -12.97 6.82
N ALA A 18 13.70 -13.80 7.15
CA ALA A 18 12.39 -13.72 6.54
C ALA A 18 11.88 -12.32 6.88
N HIS A 19 11.91 -11.42 5.90
CA HIS A 19 11.30 -10.12 6.04
C HIS A 19 9.82 -10.36 6.30
N ALA A 20 9.45 -10.30 7.59
CA ALA A 20 8.09 -10.58 7.99
C ALA A 20 7.18 -9.50 7.39
N LYS A 21 6.21 -9.94 6.59
CA LYS A 21 5.13 -9.10 6.06
C LYS A 21 4.59 -8.18 7.16
N CYS A 22 4.36 -6.92 6.83
CA CYS A 22 3.61 -6.01 7.69
C CYS A 22 2.25 -6.63 7.98
N ASN A 23 1.97 -6.93 9.23
CA ASN A 23 0.69 -7.46 9.64
C ASN A 23 -0.27 -6.26 9.81
N VAL A 24 -0.85 -5.82 8.70
CA VAL A 24 -1.92 -4.83 8.73
C VAL A 24 -3.05 -5.39 9.62
N ILE A 25 -3.40 -4.66 10.66
CA ILE A 25 -4.24 -5.11 11.78
C ILE A 25 -5.66 -5.49 11.32
N TYR A 26 -6.07 -5.00 10.14
CA TYR A 26 -7.41 -5.17 9.57
C TYR A 26 -7.34 -5.88 8.23
N ASN A 27 -8.39 -6.64 7.93
CA ASN A 27 -8.53 -7.36 6.67
C ASN A 27 -9.49 -6.62 5.73
N ILE A 28 -9.25 -6.71 4.43
CA ILE A 28 -10.20 -6.23 3.43
C ILE A 28 -11.56 -6.90 3.68
N GLY A 29 -12.62 -6.08 3.74
CA GLY A 29 -13.97 -6.49 4.13
C GLY A 29 -14.33 -6.26 5.60
N ASP A 30 -13.39 -5.86 6.45
CA ASP A 30 -13.69 -5.49 7.84
C ASP A 30 -14.55 -4.22 7.91
N ASN A 31 -15.40 -4.15 8.96
CA ASN A 31 -16.27 -3.00 9.18
C ASN A 31 -15.52 -1.85 9.86
N LEU A 32 -15.86 -0.61 9.48
CA LEU A 32 -15.31 0.65 10.00
C LEU A 32 -15.39 0.73 11.52
N SER A 33 -16.47 0.24 12.13
CA SER A 33 -16.68 0.28 13.58
C SER A 33 -15.55 -0.34 14.40
N LYS A 34 -14.84 -1.33 13.84
CA LYS A 34 -13.64 -1.90 14.48
C LYS A 34 -12.50 -0.90 14.61
N MET A 35 -12.36 -0.05 13.60
CA MET A 35 -11.33 1.01 13.55
C MET A 35 -11.74 2.15 14.48
N GLU A 36 -12.99 2.60 14.39
CA GLU A 36 -13.55 3.66 15.24
C GLU A 36 -13.48 3.35 16.72
N ALA A 37 -13.75 2.12 17.12
CA ALA A 37 -13.66 1.70 18.51
C ALA A 37 -12.26 1.84 19.10
N LYS A 38 -11.22 1.82 18.25
CA LYS A 38 -9.82 1.91 18.68
C LYS A 38 -9.24 3.29 18.53
N PHE A 39 -9.57 4.01 17.45
CA PHE A 39 -8.92 5.25 17.05
C PHE A 39 -9.86 6.46 17.04
N GLY A 40 -11.15 6.27 17.36
CA GLY A 40 -12.18 7.31 17.22
C GLY A 40 -12.66 7.48 15.79
N PRO A 41 -13.51 8.49 15.52
CA PRO A 41 -14.04 8.73 14.18
C PRO A 41 -12.94 9.11 13.19
N PRO A 42 -13.09 8.74 11.89
CA PRO A 42 -12.11 9.08 10.88
C PRO A 42 -12.03 10.58 10.65
N PRO A 43 -10.86 11.10 10.21
CA PRO A 43 -10.77 12.46 9.73
C PRO A 43 -11.66 12.66 8.49
N PRO A 44 -12.13 13.90 8.24
CA PRO A 44 -12.92 14.20 7.05
C PRO A 44 -12.20 13.79 5.77
N TYR A 45 -12.94 13.19 4.85
CA TYR A 45 -12.40 12.79 3.54
C TYR A 45 -13.20 13.43 2.41
N ARG A 46 -12.56 13.65 1.25
CA ARG A 46 -13.15 14.44 0.16
C ARG A 46 -14.30 13.77 -0.58
N TYR A 47 -14.37 12.43 -0.54
CA TYR A 47 -15.42 11.68 -1.21
C TYR A 47 -16.52 11.32 -0.22
N PRO A 48 -17.78 11.76 -0.43
CA PRO A 48 -18.91 11.36 0.40
C PRO A 48 -19.08 9.85 0.45
N GLY A 49 -19.41 9.31 1.64
CA GLY A 49 -19.52 7.86 1.85
C GLY A 49 -18.18 7.13 1.91
N MET A 50 -17.05 7.83 1.83
CA MET A 50 -15.74 7.30 2.10
C MET A 50 -15.18 7.78 3.42
N SER A 51 -14.43 6.90 4.08
CA SER A 51 -13.64 7.22 5.26
C SER A 51 -12.21 6.73 5.07
N MET A 52 -11.24 7.45 5.61
CA MET A 52 -9.83 7.10 5.51
C MET A 52 -9.12 7.30 6.85
N TYR A 53 -8.33 6.31 7.26
CA TYR A 53 -7.42 6.42 8.38
C TYR A 53 -5.98 6.34 7.89
N PRO A 54 -5.22 7.43 8.00
CA PRO A 54 -3.79 7.44 7.72
C PRO A 54 -2.98 7.13 8.98
N PHE A 55 -1.99 6.25 8.86
CA PHE A 55 -1.02 5.93 9.91
C PHE A 55 0.38 5.89 9.33
N PHE A 56 1.38 6.17 10.14
CA PHE A 56 2.76 5.90 9.73
C PHE A 56 3.13 4.42 9.94
N ALA A 57 4.00 3.91 9.07
CA ALA A 57 4.48 2.52 9.16
C ALA A 57 5.12 2.20 10.50
N LYS A 58 5.82 3.16 11.14
CA LYS A 58 6.40 3.01 12.49
C LYS A 58 5.37 2.65 13.56
N ASP A 59 4.11 3.11 13.39
CA ASP A 59 3.05 2.91 14.38
C ASP A 59 2.28 1.59 14.16
N ILE A 60 2.22 1.12 12.91
CA ILE A 60 1.48 -0.08 12.53
C ILE A 60 2.38 -1.31 12.34
N CYS A 61 3.57 -1.10 11.76
CA CYS A 61 4.48 -2.16 11.33
C CYS A 61 5.93 -1.93 11.79
N PRO A 62 6.20 -1.66 13.05
CA PRO A 62 7.56 -1.38 13.49
C PRO A 62 8.50 -2.56 13.17
N GLY A 63 9.66 -2.25 12.58
CA GLY A 63 10.71 -3.23 12.33
C GLY A 63 10.41 -4.27 11.23
N LYS A 64 9.45 -4.01 10.34
CA LYS A 64 9.05 -4.93 9.26
C LYS A 64 9.67 -4.60 7.89
N GLY A 65 10.78 -3.90 7.86
CA GLY A 65 11.49 -3.57 6.60
C GLY A 65 10.85 -2.44 5.81
N LEU A 66 9.83 -1.78 6.38
CA LEU A 66 9.28 -0.52 5.88
C LEU A 66 9.99 0.65 6.55
N ASP A 67 10.25 1.70 5.78
CA ASP A 67 10.71 2.96 6.36
C ASP A 67 9.61 3.59 7.23
N GLU A 68 10.02 4.23 8.31
CA GLU A 68 9.11 4.79 9.32
C GLU A 68 8.19 5.88 8.76
N GLY A 69 8.64 6.60 7.74
CA GLY A 69 7.89 7.67 7.08
C GLY A 69 6.85 7.21 6.05
N ILE A 70 6.79 5.91 5.71
CA ILE A 70 5.74 5.40 4.83
C ILE A 70 4.39 5.57 5.50
N MET A 71 3.43 6.15 4.77
CA MET A 71 2.05 6.25 5.21
C MET A 71 1.27 5.01 4.80
N ILE A 72 0.44 4.51 5.71
CA ILE A 72 -0.49 3.40 5.49
C ILE A 72 -1.91 3.94 5.63
N GLU A 73 -2.66 3.93 4.54
CA GLU A 73 -4.02 4.43 4.48
C GLU A 73 -5.02 3.27 4.41
N TYR A 74 -5.95 3.23 5.34
CA TYR A 74 -7.10 2.32 5.32
C TYR A 74 -8.29 3.05 4.73
N ARG A 75 -8.77 2.59 3.57
CA ARG A 75 -9.86 3.23 2.81
C ARG A 75 -11.14 2.42 2.92
N PHE A 76 -12.19 3.07 3.43
CA PHE A 76 -13.52 2.49 3.61
C PHE A 76 -14.50 3.12 2.64
N VAL A 77 -15.41 2.30 2.10
CA VAL A 77 -16.58 2.73 1.33
C VAL A 77 -17.81 2.11 1.99
N ASN A 78 -18.80 2.93 2.34
CA ASN A 78 -20.00 2.48 3.04
C ASN A 78 -19.68 1.57 4.24
N ASP A 79 -18.76 2.03 5.08
CA ASP A 79 -18.29 1.37 6.31
C ASP A 79 -17.53 0.03 6.12
N ILE A 80 -17.18 -0.34 4.90
CA ILE A 80 -16.41 -1.55 4.61
C ILE A 80 -15.00 -1.19 4.15
N LEU A 81 -13.98 -1.81 4.72
CA LEU A 81 -12.59 -1.66 4.30
C LEU A 81 -12.40 -2.25 2.90
N VAL A 82 -12.17 -1.39 1.93
CA VAL A 82 -12.06 -1.78 0.51
C VAL A 82 -10.62 -1.79 0.02
N ALA A 83 -9.73 -0.98 0.62
CA ALA A 83 -8.33 -0.92 0.22
C ALA A 83 -7.41 -0.51 1.37
N ILE A 84 -6.16 -0.93 1.28
CA ILE A 84 -5.06 -0.49 2.13
C ILE A 84 -3.94 -0.03 1.21
N ASN A 85 -3.54 1.24 1.32
CA ASN A 85 -2.45 1.81 0.55
C ASN A 85 -1.23 2.05 1.42
N PHE A 86 -0.07 1.68 0.90
CA PHE A 86 1.22 2.15 1.41
C PHE A 86 1.72 3.22 0.46
N VAL A 87 2.03 4.39 0.99
CA VAL A 87 2.44 5.55 0.19
C VAL A 87 3.79 6.05 0.66
N ALA A 88 4.76 6.07 -0.23
CA ALA A 88 6.08 6.64 -0.01
C ALA A 88 6.22 7.91 -0.83
N LEU A 89 5.93 9.05 -0.22
CA LEU A 89 6.09 10.36 -0.85
C LEU A 89 7.53 10.86 -0.70
N ASN A 90 7.99 11.53 -1.72
CA ASN A 90 9.32 12.09 -1.78
C ASN A 90 9.33 13.54 -1.30
N ASP A 91 8.95 13.76 -0.09
CA ASP A 91 9.07 15.05 0.59
C ASP A 91 10.45 15.25 1.26
N GLU A 92 10.67 16.41 1.89
CA GLU A 92 11.93 16.73 2.57
C GLU A 92 12.26 15.77 3.71
N ASN A 93 11.25 15.22 4.36
CA ASN A 93 11.39 14.33 5.50
C ASN A 93 11.51 12.86 5.08
N ASN A 94 11.14 12.53 3.83
CA ASN A 94 11.04 11.18 3.34
C ASN A 94 11.83 10.98 2.05
N ASN A 95 13.11 10.65 2.16
CA ASN A 95 13.94 10.28 1.00
C ASN A 95 13.75 8.83 0.53
N ILE A 96 12.67 8.20 0.91
CA ILE A 96 12.40 6.77 0.70
C ILE A 96 12.30 6.44 -0.78
N SER A 97 11.58 7.25 -1.55
CA SER A 97 11.38 7.04 -2.98
C SER A 97 12.71 6.99 -3.76
N LYS A 98 13.72 7.76 -3.36
CA LYS A 98 15.06 7.66 -3.95
C LYS A 98 15.70 6.29 -3.78
N LYS A 99 15.33 5.57 -2.70
CA LYS A 99 15.84 4.24 -2.38
C LYS A 99 14.97 3.12 -2.91
N LEU A 100 13.78 3.45 -3.46
CA LEU A 100 12.75 2.49 -3.84
C LEU A 100 12.48 1.49 -2.71
N THR A 101 12.24 1.99 -1.50
CA THR A 101 12.09 1.16 -0.29
C THR A 101 10.83 0.34 -0.36
N LEU A 102 9.74 0.92 -0.89
CA LEU A 102 8.48 0.22 -1.04
C LEU A 102 8.57 -0.88 -2.11
N MET A 103 9.31 -0.65 -3.20
CA MET A 103 9.61 -1.68 -4.19
C MET A 103 10.40 -2.85 -3.56
N LYS A 104 11.41 -2.55 -2.76
CA LYS A 104 12.20 -3.58 -2.05
C LYS A 104 11.32 -4.39 -1.09
N TYR A 105 10.48 -3.72 -0.33
CA TYR A 105 9.51 -4.37 0.55
C TYR A 105 8.56 -5.27 -0.26
N THR A 106 7.96 -4.75 -1.33
CA THR A 106 7.03 -5.48 -2.19
C THR A 106 7.68 -6.74 -2.77
N LYS A 107 8.90 -6.64 -3.30
CA LYS A 107 9.67 -7.81 -3.78
C LYS A 107 9.90 -8.84 -2.68
N SER A 108 10.18 -8.42 -1.45
CA SER A 108 10.40 -9.33 -0.34
C SER A 108 9.15 -10.10 0.10
N VAL A 109 7.96 -9.54 -0.15
CA VAL A 109 6.67 -10.11 0.26
C VAL A 109 5.99 -10.91 -0.84
N TYR A 110 6.05 -10.40 -2.08
CA TYR A 110 5.27 -10.95 -3.20
C TYR A 110 6.13 -11.66 -4.25
N GLY A 111 7.44 -11.56 -4.14
CA GLY A 111 8.39 -12.14 -5.08
C GLY A 111 9.02 -11.10 -6.00
N ASP A 112 10.05 -11.52 -6.73
CA ASP A 112 10.79 -10.61 -7.62
C ASP A 112 9.94 -10.23 -8.84
N PHE A 113 10.01 -8.97 -9.23
CA PHE A 113 9.32 -8.40 -10.38
C PHE A 113 10.08 -7.19 -10.91
N ASP A 114 9.72 -6.78 -12.11
CA ASP A 114 10.01 -5.46 -12.63
C ASP A 114 8.71 -4.78 -13.11
N THR A 115 8.76 -3.48 -13.36
CA THR A 115 7.57 -2.78 -13.86
C THR A 115 7.32 -3.16 -15.32
N THR A 116 6.03 -3.30 -15.68
CA THR A 116 5.61 -3.91 -16.94
C THR A 116 6.01 -3.14 -18.19
N GLU A 117 6.03 -1.81 -18.14
CA GLU A 117 6.21 -0.99 -19.34
C GLU A 117 7.67 -0.70 -19.65
N ASN A 118 8.44 -0.35 -18.64
CA ASN A 118 9.87 -0.10 -18.80
C ASN A 118 10.59 -0.27 -17.46
N PRO A 119 11.40 -1.31 -17.28
CA PRO A 119 12.09 -1.58 -16.02
C PRO A 119 13.05 -0.47 -15.60
N ASN A 120 13.55 0.32 -16.53
CA ASN A 120 14.45 1.45 -16.27
C ASN A 120 13.71 2.79 -16.22
N SER A 121 12.38 2.80 -16.35
CA SER A 121 11.57 4.00 -16.29
C SER A 121 11.40 4.50 -14.85
N PHE A 122 11.30 5.81 -14.69
CA PHE A 122 10.90 6.42 -13.42
C PHE A 122 9.44 6.16 -13.10
N THR A 123 8.64 5.80 -14.09
CA THR A 123 7.23 5.42 -13.94
C THR A 123 7.02 3.97 -14.32
N GLY A 124 6.05 3.32 -13.71
CA GLY A 124 5.69 1.95 -14.04
C GLY A 124 4.88 1.31 -12.93
N TYR A 125 4.25 0.19 -13.25
CA TYR A 125 3.46 -0.57 -12.30
C TYR A 125 3.66 -2.08 -12.47
N HIS A 126 3.25 -2.84 -11.45
CA HIS A 126 3.16 -4.29 -11.50
C HIS A 126 1.93 -4.77 -10.73
N ILE A 127 1.16 -5.64 -11.35
CA ILE A 127 -0.06 -6.20 -10.75
C ILE A 127 0.20 -7.65 -10.35
N PHE A 128 -0.06 -7.95 -9.08
CA PHE A 128 -0.02 -9.30 -8.54
C PHE A 128 -1.46 -9.79 -8.37
N GLU A 129 -1.89 -10.70 -9.22
CA GLU A 129 -3.18 -11.36 -9.09
C GLU A 129 -2.97 -12.78 -8.58
N LYS A 130 -3.34 -13.03 -7.33
CA LYS A 130 -3.27 -14.34 -6.74
C LYS A 130 -4.59 -14.69 -6.05
N SER A 131 -5.33 -15.60 -6.65
CA SER A 131 -6.65 -15.99 -6.13
C SER A 131 -7.61 -14.80 -6.09
N ASN A 132 -8.01 -14.35 -4.89
CA ASN A 132 -8.88 -13.18 -4.69
C ASN A 132 -8.11 -11.89 -4.43
N ASP A 133 -6.82 -11.98 -4.17
CA ASP A 133 -6.02 -10.79 -3.86
C ASP A 133 -5.77 -9.98 -5.14
N PHE A 134 -5.89 -8.68 -5.00
CA PHE A 134 -5.56 -7.69 -6.01
C PHE A 134 -4.54 -6.72 -5.40
N VAL A 135 -3.29 -6.85 -5.81
CA VAL A 135 -2.18 -6.07 -5.28
C VAL A 135 -1.50 -5.36 -6.43
N VAL A 136 -1.32 -4.05 -6.31
CA VAL A 136 -0.66 -3.23 -7.32
C VAL A 136 0.48 -2.47 -6.67
N TYR A 137 1.70 -2.68 -7.16
CA TYR A 137 2.79 -1.77 -6.93
C TYR A 137 2.88 -0.78 -8.08
N GLN A 138 3.03 0.49 -7.77
CA GLN A 138 3.30 1.52 -8.79
C GLN A 138 4.35 2.51 -8.31
N ARG A 139 5.05 3.09 -9.27
CA ARG A 139 5.94 4.23 -9.06
C ARG A 139 5.69 5.27 -10.13
N PHE A 140 5.79 6.52 -9.78
CA PHE A 140 5.57 7.63 -10.69
C PHE A 140 6.51 8.79 -10.33
N LEU A 141 6.75 9.62 -11.34
CA LEU A 141 7.57 10.79 -11.17
C LEU A 141 6.74 11.86 -10.46
N GLY A 142 7.11 12.13 -9.22
CA GLY A 142 6.55 13.21 -8.42
C GLY A 142 7.27 14.54 -8.68
N ASP A 143 7.06 15.48 -7.79
CA ASP A 143 7.67 16.80 -7.87
C ASP A 143 9.21 16.72 -7.82
N GLU A 144 9.86 17.70 -8.42
CA GLU A 144 11.33 17.84 -8.47
C GLU A 144 12.08 16.62 -9.05
N ASN A 145 11.45 15.89 -9.99
CA ASN A 145 11.99 14.66 -10.59
C ASN A 145 12.35 13.56 -9.58
N LYS A 146 11.60 13.50 -8.50
CA LYS A 146 11.72 12.45 -7.50
C LYS A 146 10.66 11.38 -7.74
N ILE A 147 10.92 10.16 -7.27
CA ILE A 147 10.02 9.02 -7.48
C ILE A 147 9.16 8.82 -6.24
N ASP A 148 7.85 8.87 -6.43
CA ASP A 148 6.87 8.42 -5.45
C ASP A 148 6.52 6.96 -5.69
N GLU A 149 6.23 6.24 -4.63
CA GLU A 149 5.87 4.82 -4.69
C GLU A 149 4.56 4.57 -3.97
N GLU A 150 3.77 3.67 -4.53
CA GLU A 150 2.53 3.20 -3.90
C GLU A 150 2.42 1.68 -3.99
N LEU A 151 1.98 1.04 -2.90
CA LEU A 151 1.58 -0.35 -2.87
C LEU A 151 0.12 -0.43 -2.43
N TYR A 152 -0.74 -0.76 -3.36
CA TYR A 152 -2.18 -0.89 -3.17
C TYR A 152 -2.55 -2.34 -2.90
N LEU A 153 -3.29 -2.58 -1.83
CA LEU A 153 -3.78 -3.89 -1.43
C LEU A 153 -5.31 -3.89 -1.41
N SER A 154 -5.92 -4.79 -2.15
CA SER A 154 -7.37 -5.01 -2.16
C SER A 154 -7.71 -6.46 -2.52
N THR A 155 -8.97 -6.73 -2.78
CA THR A 155 -9.44 -7.89 -3.51
C THR A 155 -10.16 -7.42 -4.77
N LYS A 156 -10.27 -8.26 -5.80
CA LYS A 156 -10.97 -7.89 -7.06
C LYS A 156 -12.35 -7.30 -6.81
N LYS A 157 -13.11 -7.90 -5.87
CA LYS A 157 -14.45 -7.42 -5.49
C LYS A 157 -14.42 -6.02 -4.85
N HIS A 158 -13.50 -5.81 -3.91
CA HIS A 158 -13.49 -4.55 -3.15
C HIS A 158 -12.84 -3.42 -3.94
N ASP A 159 -11.89 -3.72 -4.82
CA ASP A 159 -11.36 -2.78 -5.80
C ASP A 159 -12.47 -2.26 -6.72
N GLN A 160 -13.33 -3.15 -7.22
CA GLN A 160 -14.49 -2.75 -8.02
C GLN A 160 -15.44 -1.83 -7.24
N ILE A 161 -15.73 -2.13 -5.96
CA ILE A 161 -16.57 -1.25 -5.10
C ILE A 161 -15.96 0.16 -4.99
N LEU A 162 -14.64 0.24 -4.78
CA LEU A 162 -13.95 1.53 -4.70
C LEU A 162 -14.00 2.29 -6.03
N ALA A 163 -13.71 1.61 -7.13
CA ALA A 163 -13.73 2.20 -8.47
C ALA A 163 -15.13 2.72 -8.84
N GLU A 164 -16.18 1.93 -8.62
CA GLU A 164 -17.56 2.32 -8.87
C GLU A 164 -17.98 3.52 -8.02
N HIS A 165 -17.59 3.54 -6.74
CA HIS A 165 -17.90 4.66 -5.86
C HIS A 165 -17.29 5.98 -6.33
N ILE A 166 -15.99 5.96 -6.68
CA ILE A 166 -15.28 7.13 -7.20
C ILE A 166 -15.88 7.60 -8.54
N ASN A 167 -16.11 6.68 -9.47
CA ASN A 167 -16.67 6.99 -10.77
C ASN A 167 -18.07 7.64 -10.66
N ASN A 168 -18.94 7.10 -9.83
CA ASN A 168 -20.28 7.66 -9.60
C ASN A 168 -20.22 9.08 -9.02
N PHE A 169 -19.28 9.33 -8.12
CA PHE A 169 -19.10 10.67 -7.56
C PHE A 169 -18.58 11.67 -8.59
N GLU A 170 -17.59 11.30 -9.40
CA GLU A 170 -17.04 12.19 -10.43
C GLU A 170 -18.05 12.46 -11.56
N LEU A 171 -18.85 11.46 -11.96
CA LEU A 171 -19.94 11.64 -12.91
C LEU A 171 -21.02 12.59 -12.39
N GLY A 172 -21.43 12.44 -11.13
CA GLY A 172 -22.41 13.34 -10.51
C GLY A 172 -21.94 14.80 -10.48
N LYS A 173 -20.65 15.04 -10.25
CA LYS A 173 -20.09 16.40 -10.34
C LYS A 173 -20.14 16.99 -11.74
N ILE A 174 -19.84 16.19 -12.76
CA ILE A 174 -19.91 16.65 -14.16
C ILE A 174 -21.35 17.03 -14.51
N GLU A 175 -22.34 16.23 -14.10
CA GLU A 175 -23.77 16.56 -14.32
C GLU A 175 -24.16 17.85 -13.62
N GLU A 176 -23.76 18.04 -12.33
CA GLU A 176 -24.03 19.30 -11.62
C GLU A 176 -23.40 20.55 -12.27
N GLU A 177 -22.22 20.37 -12.90
CA GLU A 177 -21.58 21.48 -13.62
C GLU A 177 -22.25 21.82 -14.94
N LEU A 178 -22.77 20.83 -15.66
CA LEU A 178 -23.48 21.00 -16.92
C LEU A 178 -24.85 21.67 -16.73
N ASP A 179 -25.51 21.43 -15.59
CA ASP A 179 -26.83 21.98 -15.28
C ASP A 179 -26.78 23.42 -14.74
N LYS A 180 -25.60 24.00 -14.50
CA LYS A 180 -25.48 25.40 -14.08
C LYS A 180 -25.85 26.33 -15.23
N PRO A 181 -26.83 27.26 -15.06
CA PRO A 181 -27.15 28.25 -16.08
C PRO A 181 -25.93 29.13 -16.35
N GLN A 182 -25.61 29.30 -17.64
CA GLN A 182 -24.58 30.22 -18.13
C GLN A 182 -24.95 31.68 -17.91
#